data_c7018714c3d36c99cb9794d701669796
#
_entry.id   c7018714c3d36c99cb9794d701669796
#
_cell.length_a   1.000
_cell.length_b   1.000
_cell.length_c   1.000
_cell.angle_alpha   90.00
_cell.angle_beta   90.00
_cell.angle_gamma   90.00
#
_symmetry.space_group_name_H-M   'P 1'
#
loop_
_entity.id
_entity.type
_entity.pdbx_description
1 polymer ?
#
loop_
_entity_poly.entity_id
_entity_poly.type
_entity_poly.pdbx_seq_one_letter_code
_entity_poly.pdbx_strand_id
1 'polypeptide(L)' 'MEKEYAIGIDLGGTSVKYALIDNEGVFYFQGKLPSKADVSAEAVIGQLVTAINEVKAFAQEKDYKIDGIGIGT' A
#
# COMPACT_ATOMS: atom_id res chain seq x y z
N MET A 1 10.53 8.82 -20.91
CA MET A 1 9.63 7.71 -20.55
C MET A 1 8.85 8.06 -19.29
N GLU A 2 7.58 7.89 -19.33
CA GLU A 2 6.75 8.17 -18.15
C GLU A 2 6.95 7.09 -17.10
N LYS A 3 6.95 7.50 -15.85
CA LYS A 3 7.01 6.55 -14.74
C LYS A 3 5.63 5.98 -14.47
N GLU A 4 5.60 4.69 -14.20
CA GLU A 4 4.38 4.00 -13.78
C GLU A 4 4.49 3.74 -12.29
N TYR A 5 3.48 4.15 -11.54
CA TYR A 5 3.45 4.00 -10.10
C TYR A 5 2.46 2.93 -9.71
N ALA A 6 2.81 2.16 -8.69
CA ALA A 6 1.93 1.11 -8.18
C ALA A 6 1.98 1.07 -6.65
N ILE A 7 0.89 0.64 -6.07
CA ILE A 7 0.83 0.38 -4.63
C ILE A 7 1.17 -1.09 -4.43
N GLY A 8 2.17 -1.36 -3.59
CA GLY A 8 2.50 -2.72 -3.18
C GLY A 8 2.07 -2.93 -1.75
N ILE A 9 1.42 -4.04 -1.48
CA ILE A 9 0.97 -4.39 -0.14
C ILE A 9 1.46 -5.80 0.19
N ASP A 10 2.09 -5.94 1.36
CA ASP A 10 2.54 -7.22 1.88
C ASP A 10 1.74 -7.51 3.15
N LEU A 11 0.84 -8.47 3.07
CA LEU A 11 -0.02 -8.85 4.19
C LEU A 11 0.61 -10.00 4.95
N GLY A 12 1.13 -9.71 6.12
CA GLY A 12 1.68 -10.71 7.01
C GLY A 12 0.72 -11.06 8.15
N GLY A 13 1.09 -12.01 8.98
CA GLY A 13 0.26 -12.45 10.10
C GLY A 13 0.06 -11.38 11.17
N THR A 14 1.05 -10.50 11.36
CA THR A 14 1.00 -9.48 12.40
C THR A 14 0.99 -8.05 11.86
N SER A 15 1.37 -7.86 10.61
CA SER A 15 1.45 -6.51 10.06
C SER A 15 1.08 -6.46 8.58
N VAL A 16 0.67 -5.28 8.16
CA VAL A 16 0.47 -4.93 6.76
C VAL A 16 1.54 -3.91 6.42
N LYS A 17 2.39 -4.24 5.47
CA LYS A 17 3.40 -3.31 4.95
C LYS A 17 2.94 -2.82 3.59
N TYR A 18 3.13 -1.55 3.32
CA TYR A 18 2.65 -0.98 2.07
C TYR A 18 3.60 0.09 1.57
N ALA A 19 3.61 0.28 0.26
CA ALA A 19 4.54 1.20 -0.38
C ALA A 19 3.99 1.71 -1.69
N LEU A 20 4.51 2.87 -2.10
CA LEU A 20 4.35 3.37 -3.47
C LEU A 20 5.68 3.15 -4.17
N ILE A 21 5.65 2.43 -5.27
CA ILE A 21 6.85 2.10 -6.04
C ILE A 21 6.63 2.48 -7.51
N ASP A 22 7.73 2.64 -8.24
CA ASP A 22 7.65 2.86 -9.68
C ASP A 22 8.07 1.61 -10.44
N ASN A 23 8.03 1.69 -11.75
CA ASN A 23 8.39 0.58 -12.64
C ASN A 23 9.88 0.23 -12.63
N GLU A 24 10.70 1.02 -11.94
CA GLU A 24 12.11 0.74 -11.75
C GLU A 24 12.40 0.18 -10.35
N GLY A 25 11.38 0.01 -9.54
CA GLY A 25 11.53 -0.53 -8.19
C GLY A 25 11.93 0.51 -7.14
N VAL A 26 11.83 1.78 -7.46
CA VAL A 26 12.13 2.85 -6.50
C VAL A 26 10.95 3.05 -5.56
N PHE A 27 11.23 3.15 -4.27
CA PHE A 27 10.22 3.36 -3.23
C PHE A 27 10.08 4.86 -2.95
N TYR A 28 8.87 5.36 -3.06
CA TYR A 28 8.57 6.78 -2.81
C TYR A 28 7.86 6.99 -1.48
N PHE A 29 7.17 5.98 -0.98
CA PHE A 29 6.44 6.04 0.27
C PHE A 29 6.35 4.64 0.85
N GLN A 30 6.50 4.53 2.15
CA GLN A 30 6.40 3.24 2.85
C GLN A 30 5.68 3.44 4.17
N GLY A 31 4.91 2.43 4.55
CA GLY A 31 4.24 2.42 5.84
C GLY A 31 4.01 1.02 6.35
N LYS A 32 3.58 0.92 7.59
CA LYS A 32 3.30 -0.34 8.25
C LYS A 32 2.19 -0.15 9.27
N LEU A 33 1.24 -1.07 9.27
CA LEU A 33 0.13 -1.07 10.21
C LEU A 33 0.00 -2.47 10.82
N PRO A 34 -0.57 -2.60 12.04
CA PRO A 34 -0.93 -3.91 12.56
C PRO A 34 -1.98 -4.54 11.63
N SER A 35 -1.87 -5.84 11.38
CA SER A 35 -2.83 -6.51 10.50
C SER A 35 -4.20 -6.70 11.15
N LYS A 36 -4.22 -6.82 12.48
CA LYS A 36 -5.42 -7.11 13.26
C LYS A 36 -6.07 -8.44 12.88
N ALA A 37 -5.26 -9.38 12.38
CA ALA A 37 -5.77 -10.71 12.01
C ALA A 37 -6.33 -11.47 13.21
N ASP A 38 -5.86 -11.16 14.41
CA ASP A 38 -6.35 -11.74 15.66
C ASP A 38 -7.70 -11.15 16.12
N VAL A 39 -8.12 -10.04 15.51
CA VAL A 39 -9.38 -9.39 15.84
C VAL A 39 -10.51 -9.94 14.96
N SER A 40 -10.41 -9.78 13.65
CA SER A 40 -11.40 -10.27 12.70
C SER A 40 -10.92 -10.05 11.26
N ALA A 41 -11.58 -10.74 10.32
CA ALA A 41 -11.31 -10.52 8.90
C ALA A 41 -11.69 -9.09 8.49
N GLU A 42 -12.77 -8.56 9.05
CA GLU A 42 -13.20 -7.19 8.76
C GLU A 42 -12.16 -6.17 9.21
N ALA A 43 -11.51 -6.43 10.35
CA ALA A 43 -10.45 -5.56 10.84
C ALA A 43 -9.25 -5.55 9.89
N VAL A 44 -8.90 -6.72 9.33
CA VAL A 44 -7.83 -6.80 8.33
C VAL A 44 -8.17 -5.98 7.10
N ILE A 45 -9.38 -6.12 6.60
CA ILE A 45 -9.85 -5.36 5.44
C ILE A 45 -9.79 -3.86 5.73
N GLY A 46 -10.19 -3.44 6.92
CA GLY A 46 -10.09 -2.05 7.34
C GLY A 46 -8.66 -1.52 7.31
N GLN A 47 -7.70 -2.35 7.73
CA GLN A 47 -6.29 -1.96 7.68
C GLN A 47 -5.79 -1.83 6.24
N LEU A 48 -6.23 -2.73 5.36
CA LEU A 48 -5.88 -2.65 3.93
C LEU A 48 -6.42 -1.37 3.31
N VAL A 49 -7.66 -1.02 3.60
CA VAL A 49 -8.27 0.20 3.09
C VAL A 49 -7.51 1.43 3.61
N THR A 50 -7.15 1.45 4.89
CA THR A 50 -6.37 2.53 5.47
C THR A 50 -5.01 2.67 4.78
N ALA A 51 -4.32 1.55 4.57
CA ALA A 51 -3.02 1.54 3.89
C ALA A 51 -3.13 2.13 2.48
N ILE A 52 -4.11 1.65 1.71
CA ILE A 52 -4.32 2.12 0.35
C ILE A 52 -4.61 3.62 0.33
N ASN A 53 -5.46 4.09 1.24
CA ASN A 53 -5.81 5.51 1.32
C ASN A 53 -4.61 6.38 1.67
N GLU A 54 -3.72 5.92 2.53
CA GLU A 54 -2.50 6.66 2.86
C GLU A 54 -1.60 6.82 1.63
N VAL A 55 -1.40 5.73 0.88
CA VAL A 55 -0.56 5.77 -0.31
C VAL A 55 -1.19 6.66 -1.38
N LYS A 56 -2.50 6.56 -1.55
CA LYS A 56 -3.23 7.38 -2.53
C LYS A 56 -3.12 8.87 -2.18
N ALA A 57 -3.23 9.21 -0.91
CA ALA A 57 -3.11 10.60 -0.47
C ALA A 57 -1.71 11.16 -0.77
N PHE A 58 -0.66 10.36 -0.51
CA PHE A 58 0.70 10.75 -0.83
C PHE A 58 0.87 10.95 -2.34
N ALA A 59 0.40 9.99 -3.13
CA ALA A 59 0.53 10.05 -4.58
C ALA A 59 -0.22 11.27 -5.16
N GLN A 60 -1.39 11.55 -4.62
CA GLN A 60 -2.20 12.68 -5.06
C GLN A 60 -1.51 14.00 -4.77
N GLU A 61 -0.90 14.12 -3.60
CA GLU A 61 -0.14 15.32 -3.21
C GLU A 61 1.05 15.57 -4.15
N LYS A 62 1.69 14.49 -4.59
CA LYS A 62 2.85 14.57 -5.48
C LYS A 62 2.47 14.53 -6.96
N ASP A 63 1.20 14.40 -7.27
CA ASP A 63 0.69 14.27 -8.63
C ASP A 63 1.24 13.02 -9.34
N TYR A 64 1.40 11.94 -8.59
CA TYR A 64 1.80 10.65 -9.14
C TYR A 64 0.55 9.84 -9.45
N LYS A 65 0.44 9.39 -10.69
CA LYS A 65 -0.72 8.60 -11.12
C LYS A 65 -0.48 7.13 -10.83
N ILE A 66 -1.35 6.54 -10.03
CA ILE A 66 -1.25 5.13 -9.67
C ILE A 66 -1.90 4.28 -10.77
N ASP A 67 -1.14 3.33 -11.31
CA ASP A 67 -1.58 2.47 -12.40
C ASP A 67 -2.06 1.11 -11.93
N GLY A 68 -1.73 0.72 -10.72
CA GLY A 68 -2.15 -0.59 -10.22
C GLY A 68 -1.87 -0.80 -8.75
N ILE A 69 -2.45 -1.86 -8.21
CA ILE A 69 -2.28 -2.28 -6.82
C ILE A 69 -1.99 -3.78 -6.83
N GLY A 70 -0.89 -4.16 -6.16
CA GLY A 70 -0.55 -5.57 -5.98
C GLY A 70 -0.56 -5.93 -4.50
N ILE A 71 -1.13 -7.08 -4.17
CA ILE A 71 -1.19 -7.57 -2.79
C ILE A 71 -0.54 -8.94 -2.75
N GLY A 72 0.47 -9.09 -1.87
CA GLY A 72 1.12 -10.36 -1.61
C GLY A 72 0.87 -10.81 -0.18
N THR A 73 0.96 -12.11 0.03
CA THR A 73 0.80 -12.70 1.37
C THR A 73 1.97 -13.58 1.73
#